data_d092f210ea3861354a82f27ed1cbc42b
#
_entry.id   d092f210ea3861354a82f27ed1cbc42b
#
_cell.length_a   1.000
_cell.length_b   1.000
_cell.length_c   1.000
_cell.angle_alpha   90.00
_cell.angle_beta   90.00
_cell.angle_gamma   90.00
#
_symmetry.space_group_name_H-M   'P 1'
#
loop_
_entity.id
_entity.type
_entity.pdbx_description
1 polymer ?
#
loop_
_entity_poly.entity_id
_entity_poly.type
_entity_poly.pdbx_seq_one_letter_code
_entity_poly.pdbx_strand_id
1 'polypeptide(L)'
;MLNCTVVQRTFDDLGTPLCDVTFCVLDIETTGGDRGADTITEIGAIKVRGGECLGTFGTLVNPGRAIAPAVVLLTGITDHMVTAAPRAEAVLPSLLEFVGDAVIVGHNVGFDVGFLNTALRRAGHQPFRNTVVDTLPLARRLVRDEVPDCRLGTLASRFRLGHRPTHRALDDAMATADLLHLLLERAAGLGVLGLDDLVALPSIGGHAQAGKLRLTDPLPRSPGVYRFLDGRGDVLYVGKATNLRQRVRSYFSSDDRRKVGALLRETQRIAHTVTHHPITAEVLELRYLHRLNPRYNRANTTWQKYCYVRLTTDEAWPRLVITNEPAAAGVHLGPLGSRAAAQAVIEAVQTALPIRRCTTRIGRNFRPTPGASPCRAAQLGVAMCPCTGEADEAAYWRIVAQVMAALSTSPEIVLAPLWQRLEKLAVAQRYEEAALTRDRANAFANAVTRQRLMDQLRAAGDVEVRLHDTILHVRHGVLVDACDEGQLPTGLELPAPDAPPYPAPLPRDAADEVLCLARALEKASFHARLLSCTGEWAQPAAPVPEITRLDILPALAA
;
A
#
# COMPACT_ATOMS: atom_id res chain seq x y z
N MET A 1 -24.74 -12.64 -22.32
CA MET A 1 -23.98 -11.73 -23.24
C MET A 1 -23.67 -10.48 -22.45
N LEU A 2 -22.44 -10.37 -21.98
CA LEU A 2 -21.97 -9.18 -21.27
C LEU A 2 -21.63 -8.12 -22.33
N ASN A 3 -22.41 -7.06 -22.36
CA ASN A 3 -22.15 -5.90 -23.20
C ASN A 3 -20.78 -5.30 -22.81
N CYS A 4 -19.79 -5.51 -23.63
CA CYS A 4 -18.54 -4.79 -23.59
C CYS A 4 -18.82 -3.37 -24.13
N THR A 5 -19.16 -2.43 -23.27
CA THR A 5 -19.24 -1.02 -23.65
C THR A 5 -17.83 -0.61 -24.06
N VAL A 6 -17.64 -0.38 -25.34
CA VAL A 6 -16.42 0.26 -25.87
C VAL A 6 -16.50 1.70 -25.38
N VAL A 7 -15.85 1.99 -24.25
CA VAL A 7 -15.69 3.35 -23.76
C VAL A 7 -14.80 4.07 -24.80
N GLN A 8 -15.37 5.07 -25.44
CA GLN A 8 -14.63 5.92 -26.37
C GLN A 8 -13.52 6.63 -25.56
N ARG A 9 -12.26 6.47 -25.97
CA ARG A 9 -11.12 7.08 -25.27
C ARG A 9 -11.30 8.60 -25.25
N THR A 10 -11.32 9.17 -24.05
CA THR A 10 -11.22 10.62 -23.86
C THR A 10 -9.75 11.04 -23.89
N PHE A 11 -9.47 12.32 -24.14
CA PHE A 11 -8.10 12.85 -24.09
C PHE A 11 -7.47 12.67 -22.70
N ASP A 12 -8.26 12.67 -21.63
CA ASP A 12 -7.83 12.46 -20.23
C ASP A 12 -7.28 11.02 -20.00
N ASP A 13 -7.75 10.05 -20.78
CA ASP A 13 -7.26 8.65 -20.70
C ASP A 13 -5.83 8.48 -21.24
N LEU A 14 -5.28 9.46 -21.94
CA LEU A 14 -3.94 9.40 -22.52
C LEU A 14 -2.84 9.85 -21.52
N GLY A 15 -3.21 10.43 -20.37
CA GLY A 15 -2.30 11.09 -19.44
C GLY A 15 -1.72 12.37 -20.06
N THR A 16 -0.68 12.97 -19.46
CA THR A 16 -0.04 14.15 -20.06
C THR A 16 0.60 13.76 -21.40
N PRO A 17 0.09 14.26 -22.55
CA PRO A 17 0.69 13.99 -23.86
C PRO A 17 2.16 14.42 -23.87
N LEU A 18 3.02 13.66 -24.54
CA LEU A 18 4.46 13.95 -24.54
C LEU A 18 4.80 15.34 -25.13
N CYS A 19 3.97 15.87 -26.04
CA CYS A 19 4.12 17.22 -26.59
C CYS A 19 3.83 18.32 -25.56
N ASP A 20 3.05 18.03 -24.52
CA ASP A 20 2.70 18.97 -23.45
C ASP A 20 3.63 18.88 -22.24
N VAL A 21 4.50 17.85 -22.22
CA VAL A 21 5.48 17.67 -21.14
C VAL A 21 6.65 18.64 -21.35
N THR A 22 6.96 19.39 -20.30
CA THR A 22 8.21 20.16 -20.25
C THR A 22 9.33 19.25 -19.75
N PHE A 23 10.36 19.06 -20.56
CA PHE A 23 11.56 18.33 -20.19
C PHE A 23 12.69 19.31 -19.88
N CYS A 24 13.44 19.09 -18.80
CA CYS A 24 14.68 19.75 -18.49
C CYS A 24 15.80 18.73 -18.67
N VAL A 25 16.46 18.78 -19.79
CA VAL A 25 17.61 17.91 -20.10
C VAL A 25 18.83 18.52 -19.47
N LEU A 26 19.51 17.79 -18.60
CA LEU A 26 20.68 18.29 -17.88
C LEU A 26 21.85 17.30 -17.96
N ASP A 27 23.03 17.89 -17.84
CA ASP A 27 24.31 17.20 -17.75
C ASP A 27 25.22 17.98 -16.79
N ILE A 28 26.15 17.31 -16.15
CA ILE A 28 27.14 17.96 -15.28
C ILE A 28 28.54 17.42 -15.51
N GLU A 29 29.54 18.28 -15.33
CA GLU A 29 30.94 17.86 -15.20
C GLU A 29 31.39 17.94 -13.74
N THR A 30 32.28 17.05 -13.33
CA THR A 30 32.72 16.90 -11.93
C THR A 30 34.23 16.73 -11.83
N THR A 31 34.77 16.86 -10.63
CA THR A 31 36.20 16.60 -10.35
C THR A 31 36.56 15.11 -10.37
N GLY A 32 35.56 14.22 -10.40
CA GLY A 32 35.70 12.76 -10.41
C GLY A 32 34.36 12.07 -10.20
N GLY A 33 34.38 10.75 -9.95
CA GLY A 33 33.17 9.91 -9.91
C GLY A 33 32.58 9.65 -8.51
N ASP A 34 33.24 10.02 -7.45
CA ASP A 34 32.80 9.76 -6.07
C ASP A 34 31.96 10.91 -5.53
N ARG A 35 30.66 10.70 -5.39
CA ARG A 35 29.69 11.69 -4.84
C ARG A 35 30.02 12.15 -3.43
N GLY A 36 30.77 11.39 -2.66
CA GLY A 36 31.20 11.74 -1.30
C GLY A 36 32.39 12.69 -1.29
N ALA A 37 33.33 12.48 -2.19
CA ALA A 37 34.63 13.17 -2.25
C ALA A 37 34.68 14.22 -3.38
N ASP A 38 34.04 13.98 -4.52
CA ASP A 38 34.13 14.86 -5.68
C ASP A 38 33.01 15.93 -5.71
N THR A 39 33.23 16.96 -6.52
CA THR A 39 32.35 18.13 -6.61
C THR A 39 32.10 18.51 -8.07
N ILE A 40 31.04 19.29 -8.30
CA ILE A 40 30.62 19.78 -9.62
C ILE A 40 31.57 20.88 -10.10
N THR A 41 31.93 20.84 -11.39
CA THR A 41 32.77 21.83 -12.07
C THR A 41 32.00 22.61 -13.16
N GLU A 42 30.96 22.01 -13.74
CA GLU A 42 30.08 22.66 -14.72
C GLU A 42 28.67 22.09 -14.61
N ILE A 43 27.66 22.92 -14.87
CA ILE A 43 26.26 22.50 -15.02
C ILE A 43 25.75 23.02 -16.34
N GLY A 44 25.16 22.14 -17.15
CA GLY A 44 24.47 22.47 -18.39
C GLY A 44 23.05 21.93 -18.38
N ALA A 45 22.10 22.73 -18.79
CA ALA A 45 20.72 22.27 -18.95
C ALA A 45 20.01 23.01 -20.09
N ILE A 46 19.08 22.31 -20.73
CA ILE A 46 18.19 22.87 -21.76
C ILE A 46 16.76 22.44 -21.44
N LYS A 47 15.85 23.38 -21.50
CA LYS A 47 14.43 23.12 -21.29
C LYS A 47 13.71 23.06 -22.63
N VAL A 48 12.99 21.98 -22.88
CA VAL A 48 12.29 21.74 -24.16
C VAL A 48 10.84 21.31 -23.91
N ARG A 49 9.93 21.70 -24.83
CA ARG A 49 8.52 21.29 -24.83
C ARG A 49 7.99 21.30 -26.25
N GLY A 50 7.31 20.24 -26.68
CA GLY A 50 6.71 20.15 -28.01
C GLY A 50 7.72 20.31 -29.17
N GLY A 51 9.01 20.01 -28.92
CA GLY A 51 10.09 20.23 -29.90
C GLY A 51 10.73 21.62 -29.87
N GLU A 52 10.21 22.56 -29.06
CA GLU A 52 10.75 23.91 -28.94
C GLU A 52 11.68 24.04 -27.74
N CYS A 53 12.78 24.81 -27.90
CA CYS A 53 13.67 25.18 -26.82
C CYS A 53 13.06 26.37 -26.03
N LEU A 54 12.79 26.18 -24.76
CA LEU A 54 12.24 27.21 -23.87
C LEU A 54 13.35 28.04 -23.19
N GLY A 55 14.58 27.55 -23.18
CA GLY A 55 15.72 28.22 -22.59
C GLY A 55 16.88 27.28 -22.27
N THR A 56 18.03 27.87 -22.01
CA THR A 56 19.24 27.14 -21.63
C THR A 56 19.80 27.68 -20.32
N PHE A 57 20.48 26.84 -19.57
CA PHE A 57 21.21 27.16 -18.38
C PHE A 57 22.61 26.57 -18.51
N GLY A 58 23.64 27.38 -18.37
CA GLY A 58 25.03 26.92 -18.47
C GLY A 58 25.92 27.74 -17.57
N THR A 59 26.68 27.08 -16.68
CA THR A 59 27.62 27.76 -15.81
C THR A 59 28.75 26.84 -15.35
N LEU A 60 29.95 27.42 -15.31
CA LEU A 60 31.05 26.80 -14.57
C LEU A 60 30.80 26.96 -13.05
N VAL A 61 31.28 26.00 -12.28
CA VAL A 61 31.15 25.94 -10.83
C VAL A 61 32.56 25.79 -10.22
N ASN A 62 32.87 26.60 -9.23
CA ASN A 62 34.13 26.47 -8.49
C ASN A 62 34.05 25.25 -7.54
N PRO A 63 34.81 24.16 -7.80
CA PRO A 63 34.73 22.95 -6.97
C PRO A 63 35.39 23.12 -5.60
N GLY A 64 36.16 24.19 -5.40
CA GLY A 64 36.91 24.43 -4.16
C GLY A 64 38.10 23.51 -3.90
N ARG A 65 38.50 22.77 -4.92
CA ARG A 65 39.63 21.83 -4.93
C ARG A 65 40.21 21.74 -6.34
N ALA A 66 41.42 21.25 -6.45
CA ALA A 66 42.06 21.03 -7.73
C ALA A 66 41.36 19.94 -8.53
N ILE A 67 41.28 20.13 -9.86
CA ILE A 67 40.72 19.16 -10.80
C ILE A 67 41.82 18.18 -11.19
N ALA A 68 41.52 16.89 -11.13
CA ALA A 68 42.48 15.84 -11.49
C ALA A 68 42.90 15.98 -12.98
N PRO A 69 44.19 15.83 -13.31
CA PRO A 69 44.67 15.99 -14.71
C PRO A 69 43.91 15.12 -15.73
N ALA A 70 43.50 13.93 -15.34
CA ALA A 70 42.69 13.05 -16.20
C ALA A 70 41.32 13.64 -16.54
N VAL A 71 40.69 14.36 -15.60
CA VAL A 71 39.41 15.05 -15.80
C VAL A 71 39.60 16.27 -16.69
N VAL A 72 40.67 17.05 -16.45
CA VAL A 72 41.03 18.19 -17.33
C VAL A 72 41.23 17.73 -18.77
N LEU A 73 41.91 16.59 -18.96
CA LEU A 73 42.12 16.05 -20.32
C LEU A 73 40.82 15.63 -21.00
N LEU A 74 39.84 15.12 -20.21
CA LEU A 74 38.54 14.66 -20.71
C LEU A 74 37.59 15.83 -21.03
N THR A 75 37.43 16.78 -20.09
CA THR A 75 36.43 17.86 -20.15
C THR A 75 36.97 19.16 -20.73
N GLY A 76 38.28 19.32 -20.77
CA GLY A 76 38.94 20.60 -21.10
C GLY A 76 38.78 21.69 -20.01
N ILE A 77 38.13 21.38 -18.89
CA ILE A 77 37.90 22.34 -17.81
C ILE A 77 39.15 22.39 -16.91
N THR A 78 39.82 23.53 -16.87
CA THR A 78 41.01 23.73 -16.08
C THR A 78 40.71 24.45 -14.76
N ASP A 79 41.60 24.31 -13.77
CA ASP A 79 41.47 25.05 -12.49
C ASP A 79 41.36 26.55 -12.70
N HIS A 80 42.07 27.11 -13.69
CA HIS A 80 41.99 28.52 -14.02
C HIS A 80 40.59 28.97 -14.44
N MET A 81 39.87 28.12 -15.20
CA MET A 81 38.51 28.41 -15.69
C MET A 81 37.50 28.49 -14.54
N VAL A 82 37.65 27.64 -13.52
CA VAL A 82 36.67 27.51 -12.42
C VAL A 82 37.05 28.38 -11.19
N THR A 83 38.25 28.91 -11.12
CA THR A 83 38.71 29.71 -9.96
C THR A 83 37.81 30.90 -9.69
N ALA A 84 37.39 31.63 -10.76
CA ALA A 84 36.52 32.80 -10.65
C ALA A 84 35.02 32.45 -10.72
N ALA A 85 34.68 31.19 -10.91
CA ALA A 85 33.29 30.75 -11.00
C ALA A 85 32.61 30.73 -9.62
N PRO A 86 31.29 30.88 -9.56
CA PRO A 86 30.54 30.78 -8.30
C PRO A 86 30.64 29.38 -7.69
N ARG A 87 30.50 29.27 -6.38
CA ARG A 87 30.36 27.99 -5.69
C ARG A 87 28.99 27.34 -5.99
N ALA A 88 28.89 26.02 -5.80
CA ALA A 88 27.67 25.30 -6.04
C ALA A 88 26.47 25.88 -5.27
N GLU A 89 26.68 26.27 -4.01
CA GLU A 89 25.64 26.85 -3.15
C GLU A 89 25.02 28.14 -3.73
N ALA A 90 25.80 28.92 -4.49
CA ALA A 90 25.33 30.15 -5.13
C ALA A 90 24.59 29.86 -6.46
N VAL A 91 24.88 28.75 -7.12
CA VAL A 91 24.29 28.35 -8.41
C VAL A 91 22.98 27.58 -8.25
N LEU A 92 22.91 26.74 -7.22
CA LEU A 92 21.79 25.80 -7.02
C LEU A 92 20.41 26.47 -6.94
N PRO A 93 20.19 27.64 -6.31
CA PRO A 93 18.89 28.30 -6.31
C PRO A 93 18.39 28.64 -7.73
N SER A 94 19.25 29.17 -8.57
CA SER A 94 18.91 29.50 -9.97
C SER A 94 18.67 28.24 -10.81
N LEU A 95 19.39 27.15 -10.55
CA LEU A 95 19.14 25.85 -11.17
C LEU A 95 17.78 25.29 -10.76
N LEU A 96 17.43 25.35 -9.46
CA LEU A 96 16.11 24.90 -8.97
C LEU A 96 14.98 25.68 -9.62
N GLU A 97 15.12 27.01 -9.74
CA GLU A 97 14.15 27.85 -10.44
C GLU A 97 14.06 27.50 -11.93
N PHE A 98 15.21 27.29 -12.59
CA PHE A 98 15.24 26.87 -13.98
C PHE A 98 14.58 25.50 -14.18
N VAL A 99 14.86 24.49 -13.35
CA VAL A 99 14.25 23.18 -13.44
C VAL A 99 12.73 23.24 -13.17
N GLY A 100 12.32 23.90 -12.07
CA GLY A 100 10.91 23.96 -11.67
C GLY A 100 10.25 22.58 -11.60
N ASP A 101 9.05 22.45 -12.14
CA ASP A 101 8.28 21.18 -12.20
C ASP A 101 8.58 20.33 -13.44
N ALA A 102 9.59 20.68 -14.25
CA ALA A 102 9.92 19.95 -15.46
C ALA A 102 10.39 18.52 -15.17
N VAL A 103 10.15 17.62 -16.10
CA VAL A 103 10.72 16.25 -16.08
C VAL A 103 12.23 16.35 -16.30
N ILE A 104 13.02 15.85 -15.38
CA ILE A 104 14.48 15.83 -15.50
C ILE A 104 14.88 14.71 -16.46
N VAL A 105 15.72 15.04 -17.44
CA VAL A 105 16.25 14.09 -18.42
C VAL A 105 17.77 14.17 -18.45
N GLY A 106 18.43 13.04 -18.69
CA GLY A 106 19.87 12.99 -18.93
C GLY A 106 20.26 11.64 -19.54
N HIS A 107 21.52 11.49 -19.92
CA HIS A 107 22.06 10.24 -20.45
C HIS A 107 22.90 9.53 -19.38
N ASN A 108 22.36 8.50 -18.73
CA ASN A 108 22.82 7.95 -17.45
C ASN A 108 22.59 8.93 -16.27
N VAL A 109 21.44 9.58 -16.31
CA VAL A 109 21.03 10.70 -15.44
C VAL A 109 21.13 10.41 -13.92
N GLY A 110 21.20 9.14 -13.54
CA GLY A 110 21.42 8.76 -12.15
C GLY A 110 22.74 9.28 -11.56
N PHE A 111 23.75 9.51 -12.41
CA PHE A 111 25.01 10.14 -12.02
C PHE A 111 24.77 11.62 -11.68
N ASP A 112 24.21 12.38 -12.61
CA ASP A 112 23.99 13.83 -12.52
C ASP A 112 23.07 14.20 -11.36
N VAL A 113 21.88 13.59 -11.31
CA VAL A 113 20.91 13.81 -10.22
C VAL A 113 21.49 13.43 -8.87
N GLY A 114 22.35 12.40 -8.82
CA GLY A 114 23.01 11.99 -7.59
C GLY A 114 23.99 13.05 -7.04
N PHE A 115 24.81 13.64 -7.89
CA PHE A 115 25.72 14.74 -7.52
C PHE A 115 24.93 16.00 -7.14
N LEU A 116 23.96 16.41 -7.96
CA LEU A 116 23.13 17.57 -7.70
C LEU A 116 22.34 17.43 -6.38
N ASN A 117 21.75 16.27 -6.11
CA ASN A 117 21.05 16.02 -4.84
C ASN A 117 21.99 16.04 -3.64
N THR A 118 23.26 15.62 -3.80
CA THR A 118 24.26 15.71 -2.74
C THR A 118 24.64 17.17 -2.48
N ALA A 119 24.84 17.96 -3.53
CA ALA A 119 25.13 19.39 -3.43
C ALA A 119 23.94 20.17 -2.81
N LEU A 120 22.70 19.86 -3.22
CA LEU A 120 21.48 20.46 -2.64
C LEU A 120 21.38 20.20 -1.14
N ARG A 121 21.60 18.94 -0.68
CA ARG A 121 21.57 18.62 0.76
C ARG A 121 22.65 19.37 1.53
N ARG A 122 23.87 19.48 0.98
CA ARG A 122 24.97 20.25 1.59
C ARG A 122 24.64 21.74 1.72
N ALA A 123 23.91 22.29 0.74
CA ALA A 123 23.43 23.67 0.74
C ALA A 123 22.13 23.88 1.55
N GLY A 124 21.58 22.85 2.21
CA GLY A 124 20.36 22.94 3.01
C GLY A 124 19.06 22.93 2.20
N HIS A 125 19.11 22.60 0.91
CA HIS A 125 17.94 22.48 0.05
C HIS A 125 17.38 21.05 0.00
N GLN A 126 16.09 20.92 -0.38
CA GLN A 126 15.48 19.61 -0.62
C GLN A 126 16.01 19.02 -1.93
N PRO A 127 16.24 17.70 -1.99
CA PRO A 127 16.54 16.99 -3.24
C PRO A 127 15.42 17.12 -4.26
N PHE A 128 15.75 16.95 -5.54
CA PHE A 128 14.75 16.90 -6.61
C PHE A 128 13.70 15.83 -6.34
N ARG A 129 12.44 16.19 -6.55
CA ARG A 129 11.28 15.27 -6.50
C ARG A 129 10.66 15.06 -7.90
N ASN A 130 11.24 15.69 -8.89
CA ASN A 130 10.80 15.65 -10.28
C ASN A 130 10.81 14.22 -10.82
N THR A 131 9.91 13.92 -11.75
CA THR A 131 10.02 12.70 -12.56
C THR A 131 11.31 12.72 -13.33
N VAL A 132 12.01 11.58 -13.38
CA VAL A 132 13.30 11.44 -14.08
C VAL A 132 13.15 10.46 -15.23
N VAL A 133 13.67 10.84 -16.39
CA VAL A 133 13.75 10.00 -17.61
C VAL A 133 15.21 9.84 -17.99
N ASP A 134 15.67 8.59 -18.09
CA ASP A 134 17.04 8.27 -18.51
C ASP A 134 17.07 7.82 -19.97
N THR A 135 17.77 8.56 -20.83
CA THR A 135 17.86 8.26 -22.25
C THR A 135 18.73 7.03 -22.55
N LEU A 136 19.63 6.62 -21.64
CA LEU A 136 20.47 5.42 -21.85
C LEU A 136 19.66 4.11 -21.82
N PRO A 137 18.81 3.83 -20.83
CA PRO A 137 17.90 2.67 -20.88
C PRO A 137 16.89 2.75 -22.02
N LEU A 138 16.40 3.96 -22.38
CA LEU A 138 15.52 4.17 -23.53
C LEU A 138 16.23 3.81 -24.83
N ALA A 139 17.48 4.27 -25.05
CA ALA A 139 18.26 3.94 -26.23
C ALA A 139 18.53 2.43 -26.32
N ARG A 140 18.91 1.78 -25.21
CA ARG A 140 19.06 0.32 -25.12
C ARG A 140 17.78 -0.42 -25.52
N ARG A 141 16.63 0.16 -25.25
CA ARG A 141 15.32 -0.45 -25.57
C ARG A 141 14.91 -0.24 -27.01
N LEU A 142 15.18 0.95 -27.56
CA LEU A 142 14.59 1.40 -28.83
C LEU A 142 15.53 1.24 -30.04
N VAL A 143 16.84 1.37 -29.82
CA VAL A 143 17.81 1.47 -30.92
C VAL A 143 19.06 0.60 -30.72
N ARG A 144 19.07 -0.31 -29.74
CA ARG A 144 20.23 -1.15 -29.42
C ARG A 144 20.75 -1.94 -30.61
N ASP A 145 19.84 -2.42 -31.46
CA ASP A 145 20.18 -3.24 -32.63
C ASP A 145 20.75 -2.43 -33.80
N GLU A 146 20.66 -1.09 -33.74
CA GLU A 146 21.13 -0.17 -34.77
C GLU A 146 22.53 0.41 -34.49
N VAL A 147 23.09 0.15 -33.29
CA VAL A 147 24.32 0.76 -32.78
C VAL A 147 25.25 -0.24 -32.11
N PRO A 148 26.56 -0.08 -32.13
CA PRO A 148 27.52 -0.94 -31.47
C PRO A 148 27.43 -0.79 -29.91
N ASP A 149 27.21 0.43 -29.44
CA ASP A 149 26.95 0.76 -28.04
C ASP A 149 25.99 1.95 -27.93
N CYS A 150 25.48 2.19 -26.70
CA CYS A 150 24.54 3.29 -26.45
C CYS A 150 25.22 4.48 -25.72
N ARG A 151 26.48 4.77 -26.00
CA ARG A 151 27.15 5.98 -25.53
C ARG A 151 26.63 7.20 -26.31
N LEU A 152 26.52 8.34 -25.67
CA LEU A 152 25.97 9.55 -26.28
C LEU A 152 26.70 9.92 -27.60
N GLY A 153 28.03 9.87 -27.61
CA GLY A 153 28.83 10.15 -28.82
C GLY A 153 28.57 9.16 -29.96
N THR A 154 28.39 7.88 -29.67
CA THR A 154 28.07 6.84 -30.67
C THR A 154 26.69 7.08 -31.24
N LEU A 155 25.69 7.37 -30.40
CA LEU A 155 24.32 7.66 -30.79
C LEU A 155 24.24 8.95 -31.62
N ALA A 156 24.90 10.02 -31.16
CA ALA A 156 24.95 11.30 -31.87
C ALA A 156 25.55 11.15 -33.29
N SER A 157 26.64 10.39 -33.42
CA SER A 157 27.28 10.14 -34.73
C SER A 157 26.42 9.26 -35.63
N ARG A 158 25.85 8.16 -35.08
CA ARG A 158 25.05 7.19 -35.83
C ARG A 158 23.77 7.79 -36.40
N PHE A 159 23.08 8.57 -35.56
CA PHE A 159 21.81 9.19 -35.94
C PHE A 159 21.95 10.62 -36.48
N ARG A 160 23.17 11.12 -36.61
CA ARG A 160 23.47 12.46 -37.12
C ARG A 160 22.68 13.55 -36.37
N LEU A 161 22.73 13.51 -35.03
CA LEU A 161 22.07 14.51 -34.21
C LEU A 161 22.61 15.91 -34.52
N GLY A 162 21.79 16.92 -34.28
CA GLY A 162 22.14 18.33 -34.57
C GLY A 162 23.31 18.83 -33.73
N HIS A 163 23.40 18.36 -32.48
CA HIS A 163 24.49 18.68 -31.56
C HIS A 163 25.39 17.45 -31.35
N ARG A 164 26.68 17.72 -31.13
CA ARG A 164 27.67 16.68 -30.82
C ARG A 164 28.15 16.83 -29.38
N PRO A 165 28.25 15.76 -28.60
CA PRO A 165 28.81 15.83 -27.27
C PRO A 165 30.31 16.16 -27.31
N THR A 166 30.74 17.04 -26.43
CA THR A 166 32.14 17.55 -26.36
C THR A 166 32.75 17.40 -25.00
N HIS A 167 32.08 16.73 -24.06
CA HIS A 167 32.40 16.72 -22.62
C HIS A 167 32.35 18.12 -22.00
N ARG A 168 31.40 18.93 -22.48
CA ARG A 168 30.96 20.18 -21.87
C ARG A 168 29.48 20.06 -21.56
N ALA A 169 29.13 20.38 -20.33
CA ALA A 169 27.80 20.06 -19.80
C ALA A 169 26.64 20.60 -20.65
N LEU A 170 26.74 21.81 -21.20
CA LEU A 170 25.67 22.35 -22.06
C LEU A 170 25.60 21.67 -23.42
N ASP A 171 26.75 21.36 -24.05
CA ASP A 171 26.79 20.69 -25.34
C ASP A 171 26.24 19.25 -25.23
N ASP A 172 26.57 18.55 -24.12
CA ASP A 172 26.12 17.19 -23.85
C ASP A 172 24.62 17.17 -23.51
N ALA A 173 24.12 18.19 -22.79
CA ALA A 173 22.69 18.37 -22.57
C ALA A 173 21.92 18.64 -23.88
N MET A 174 22.47 19.45 -24.80
CA MET A 174 21.85 19.70 -26.13
C MET A 174 21.84 18.43 -26.99
N ALA A 175 22.97 17.70 -27.03
CA ALA A 175 23.04 16.41 -27.75
C ALA A 175 22.06 15.38 -27.17
N THR A 176 21.89 15.38 -25.83
CA THR A 176 20.93 14.52 -25.14
C THR A 176 19.48 14.94 -25.41
N ALA A 177 19.20 16.24 -25.60
CA ALA A 177 17.88 16.71 -26.01
C ALA A 177 17.51 16.25 -27.44
N ASP A 178 18.46 16.33 -28.37
CA ASP A 178 18.25 15.78 -29.72
C ASP A 178 18.01 14.27 -29.70
N LEU A 179 18.80 13.55 -28.86
CA LEU A 179 18.60 12.12 -28.65
C LEU A 179 17.21 11.83 -28.08
N LEU A 180 16.76 12.61 -27.08
CA LEU A 180 15.43 12.47 -26.52
C LEU A 180 14.36 12.58 -27.61
N HIS A 181 14.40 13.59 -28.45
CA HIS A 181 13.44 13.77 -29.55
C HIS A 181 13.40 12.56 -30.49
N LEU A 182 14.58 12.04 -30.90
CA LEU A 182 14.66 10.81 -31.70
C LEU A 182 14.02 9.61 -30.97
N LEU A 183 14.31 9.44 -29.67
CA LEU A 183 13.77 8.32 -28.90
C LEU A 183 12.27 8.45 -28.68
N LEU A 184 11.73 9.67 -28.53
CA LEU A 184 10.28 9.93 -28.44
C LEU A 184 9.58 9.56 -29.76
N GLU A 185 10.17 9.90 -30.91
CA GLU A 185 9.64 9.50 -32.21
C GLU A 185 9.59 7.97 -32.36
N ARG A 186 10.67 7.27 -31.98
CA ARG A 186 10.72 5.80 -32.02
C ARG A 186 9.71 5.17 -31.03
N ALA A 187 9.55 5.75 -29.86
CA ALA A 187 8.62 5.29 -28.84
C ALA A 187 7.15 5.47 -29.28
N ALA A 188 6.84 6.55 -30.02
CA ALA A 188 5.50 6.77 -30.57
C ALA A 188 5.06 5.62 -31.49
N GLY A 189 5.99 5.06 -32.28
CA GLY A 189 5.76 3.88 -33.13
C GLY A 189 5.40 2.62 -32.32
N LEU A 190 5.69 2.58 -31.01
CA LEU A 190 5.33 1.51 -30.08
C LEU A 190 4.07 1.83 -29.25
N GLY A 191 3.33 2.89 -29.58
CA GLY A 191 2.12 3.30 -28.87
C GLY A 191 2.38 4.02 -27.54
N VAL A 192 3.58 4.56 -27.33
CA VAL A 192 3.92 5.42 -26.19
C VAL A 192 3.38 6.82 -26.47
N LEU A 193 2.31 7.22 -25.79
CA LEU A 193 1.61 8.48 -26.02
C LEU A 193 1.76 9.49 -24.87
N GLY A 194 2.09 9.03 -23.67
CA GLY A 194 2.19 9.87 -22.49
C GLY A 194 3.45 9.61 -21.66
N LEU A 195 3.72 10.51 -20.73
CA LEU A 195 4.90 10.48 -19.84
C LEU A 195 5.04 9.16 -19.08
N ASP A 196 3.94 8.64 -18.51
CA ASP A 196 3.98 7.39 -17.73
C ASP A 196 4.39 6.19 -18.59
N ASP A 197 3.93 6.16 -19.86
CA ASP A 197 4.32 5.14 -20.81
C ASP A 197 5.81 5.21 -21.13
N LEU A 198 6.34 6.44 -21.28
CA LEU A 198 7.75 6.69 -21.55
C LEU A 198 8.65 6.23 -20.38
N VAL A 199 8.27 6.59 -19.15
CA VAL A 199 8.99 6.19 -17.92
C VAL A 199 8.99 4.67 -17.75
N ALA A 200 7.90 4.00 -18.09
CA ALA A 200 7.78 2.55 -17.97
C ALA A 200 8.50 1.79 -19.10
N LEU A 201 8.71 2.40 -20.28
CA LEU A 201 9.19 1.74 -21.50
C LEU A 201 10.50 0.97 -21.34
N PRO A 202 11.54 1.46 -20.64
CA PRO A 202 12.80 0.73 -20.46
C PRO A 202 12.63 -0.59 -19.73
N SER A 203 11.67 -0.66 -18.79
CA SER A 203 11.42 -1.84 -17.96
C SER A 203 10.52 -2.88 -18.66
N ILE A 204 9.80 -2.50 -19.71
CA ILE A 204 8.78 -3.32 -20.40
C ILE A 204 9.39 -4.30 -21.42
N GLY A 205 10.64 -4.45 -21.58
CA GLY A 205 11.20 -5.20 -22.71
C GLY A 205 11.86 -6.53 -22.40
N GLY A 206 12.10 -6.86 -21.16
CA GLY A 206 12.82 -8.09 -20.77
C GLY A 206 11.94 -9.31 -20.52
N HIS A 207 10.60 -9.16 -20.53
CA HIS A 207 9.72 -10.27 -20.19
C HIS A 207 9.42 -11.16 -21.41
N ALA A 208 9.53 -12.49 -21.24
CA ALA A 208 9.25 -13.47 -22.30
C ALA A 208 7.84 -13.37 -22.92
N GLN A 209 6.92 -12.66 -22.27
CA GLN A 209 5.55 -12.43 -22.74
C GLN A 209 5.29 -10.98 -23.20
N ALA A 210 6.33 -10.23 -23.57
CA ALA A 210 6.22 -8.83 -24.03
C ALA A 210 5.25 -8.66 -25.23
N GLY A 211 5.13 -9.68 -26.10
CA GLY A 211 4.16 -9.70 -27.20
C GLY A 211 2.69 -9.58 -26.79
N LYS A 212 2.36 -9.87 -25.51
CA LYS A 212 1.00 -9.70 -24.95
C LYS A 212 0.75 -8.30 -24.38
N LEU A 213 1.72 -7.38 -24.43
CA LEU A 213 1.57 -5.99 -23.97
C LEU A 213 0.38 -5.28 -24.63
N ARG A 214 0.08 -5.60 -25.89
CA ARG A 214 -1.12 -5.11 -26.62
C ARG A 214 -2.45 -5.35 -25.88
N LEU A 215 -2.52 -6.35 -24.98
CA LEU A 215 -3.71 -6.59 -24.16
C LEU A 215 -3.98 -5.45 -23.18
N THR A 216 -3.01 -4.59 -22.94
CA THR A 216 -3.12 -3.42 -22.05
C THR A 216 -3.61 -2.16 -22.77
N ASP A 217 -3.68 -2.16 -24.11
CA ASP A 217 -4.04 -0.97 -24.90
C ASP A 217 -5.45 -0.43 -24.60
N PRO A 218 -6.48 -1.29 -24.36
CA PRO A 218 -7.81 -0.80 -24.02
C PRO A 218 -7.95 -0.26 -22.60
N LEU A 219 -6.92 -0.42 -21.74
CA LEU A 219 -7.02 -0.05 -20.34
C LEU A 219 -6.94 1.47 -20.14
N PRO A 220 -7.90 2.08 -19.43
CA PRO A 220 -7.88 3.49 -19.07
C PRO A 220 -6.87 3.80 -17.96
N ARG A 221 -6.60 5.08 -17.72
CA ARG A 221 -5.73 5.54 -16.63
C ARG A 221 -6.49 5.87 -15.35
N SER A 222 -7.73 5.44 -15.27
CA SER A 222 -8.63 5.64 -14.14
C SER A 222 -8.43 4.59 -13.05
N PRO A 223 -8.90 4.85 -11.82
CA PRO A 223 -8.99 3.84 -10.77
C PRO A 223 -9.91 2.69 -11.18
N GLY A 224 -9.64 1.49 -10.67
CA GLY A 224 -10.50 0.35 -10.96
C GLY A 224 -9.91 -1.00 -10.62
N VAL A 225 -10.63 -2.03 -11.02
CA VAL A 225 -10.27 -3.45 -10.85
C VAL A 225 -9.95 -4.06 -12.20
N TYR A 226 -8.86 -4.81 -12.28
CA TYR A 226 -8.47 -5.57 -13.47
C TYR A 226 -8.45 -7.07 -13.18
N ARG A 227 -8.76 -7.85 -14.22
CA ARG A 227 -8.85 -9.31 -14.15
C ARG A 227 -8.07 -9.91 -15.31
N PHE A 228 -7.14 -10.80 -15.01
CA PHE A 228 -6.45 -11.61 -16.01
C PHE A 228 -7.26 -12.88 -16.26
N LEU A 229 -7.57 -13.18 -17.52
CA LEU A 229 -8.39 -14.31 -17.91
C LEU A 229 -7.61 -15.25 -18.84
N ASP A 230 -7.87 -16.54 -18.71
CA ASP A 230 -7.34 -17.54 -19.63
C ASP A 230 -8.16 -17.64 -20.93
N GLY A 231 -7.83 -18.63 -21.78
CA GLY A 231 -8.51 -18.86 -23.06
C GLY A 231 -9.95 -19.37 -22.93
N ARG A 232 -10.35 -19.89 -21.76
CA ARG A 232 -11.71 -20.33 -21.45
C ARG A 232 -12.57 -19.23 -20.87
N GLY A 233 -11.95 -18.11 -20.46
CA GLY A 233 -12.61 -17.01 -19.79
C GLY A 233 -12.58 -17.10 -18.27
N ASP A 234 -11.86 -18.09 -17.70
CA ASP A 234 -11.71 -18.23 -16.27
C ASP A 234 -10.77 -17.16 -15.73
N VAL A 235 -11.12 -16.56 -14.59
CA VAL A 235 -10.32 -15.52 -13.97
C VAL A 235 -9.14 -16.13 -13.23
N LEU A 236 -7.94 -15.79 -13.70
CA LEU A 236 -6.67 -16.25 -13.14
C LEU A 236 -6.20 -15.40 -11.95
N TYR A 237 -6.39 -14.08 -12.06
CA TYR A 237 -5.95 -13.12 -11.08
C TYR A 237 -6.86 -11.88 -11.10
N VAL A 238 -7.10 -11.30 -9.93
CA VAL A 238 -7.80 -10.03 -9.73
C VAL A 238 -6.85 -9.07 -9.01
N GLY A 239 -6.89 -7.80 -9.38
CA GLY A 239 -6.16 -6.76 -8.69
C GLY A 239 -6.80 -5.39 -8.88
N LYS A 240 -6.50 -4.47 -7.96
CA LYS A 240 -6.94 -3.07 -7.99
C LYS A 240 -5.80 -2.15 -8.42
N ALA A 241 -6.16 -0.98 -8.92
CA ALA A 241 -5.21 0.07 -9.27
C ALA A 241 -5.85 1.46 -9.11
N THR A 242 -5.05 2.46 -8.82
CA THR A 242 -5.40 3.88 -8.98
C THR A 242 -5.25 4.34 -10.43
N ASN A 243 -4.43 3.62 -11.20
CA ASN A 243 -4.26 3.76 -12.64
C ASN A 243 -4.15 2.36 -13.24
N LEU A 244 -5.24 1.89 -13.87
CA LEU A 244 -5.36 0.54 -14.42
C LEU A 244 -4.27 0.25 -15.46
N ARG A 245 -4.05 1.16 -16.42
CA ARG A 245 -3.09 0.96 -17.50
C ARG A 245 -1.66 0.83 -16.99
N GLN A 246 -1.23 1.77 -16.15
CA GLN A 246 0.11 1.78 -15.56
C GLN A 246 0.35 0.51 -14.73
N ARG A 247 -0.60 0.14 -13.87
CA ARG A 247 -0.48 -1.02 -13.01
C ARG A 247 -0.39 -2.32 -13.77
N VAL A 248 -1.24 -2.51 -14.78
CA VAL A 248 -1.23 -3.76 -15.56
C VAL A 248 0.01 -3.85 -16.45
N ARG A 249 0.47 -2.74 -17.03
CA ARG A 249 1.74 -2.71 -17.77
C ARG A 249 2.94 -3.07 -16.92
N SER A 250 2.95 -2.73 -15.64
CA SER A 250 4.06 -3.09 -14.73
C SER A 250 4.28 -4.60 -14.56
N TYR A 251 3.30 -5.45 -14.86
CA TYR A 251 3.49 -6.91 -14.87
C TYR A 251 4.39 -7.38 -16.03
N PHE A 252 4.50 -6.61 -17.10
CA PHE A 252 5.34 -6.89 -18.26
C PHE A 252 6.76 -6.29 -18.15
N SER A 253 7.09 -5.69 -17.01
CA SER A 253 8.45 -5.30 -16.68
C SER A 253 9.30 -6.53 -16.36
N SER A 254 10.62 -6.37 -16.28
CA SER A 254 11.60 -7.43 -15.99
C SER A 254 11.50 -7.99 -14.55
N ASP A 255 10.28 -8.26 -14.09
CA ASP A 255 10.02 -8.84 -12.78
C ASP A 255 10.26 -10.35 -12.83
N ASP A 256 11.39 -10.82 -12.30
CA ASP A 256 11.82 -12.21 -12.25
C ASP A 256 10.99 -13.13 -11.33
N ARG A 257 9.88 -12.62 -10.76
CA ARG A 257 9.00 -13.45 -9.95
C ARG A 257 8.35 -14.54 -10.80
N ARG A 258 8.73 -15.80 -10.58
CA ARG A 258 8.21 -16.99 -11.29
C ARG A 258 6.67 -17.00 -11.42
N LYS A 259 5.97 -16.44 -10.44
CA LYS A 259 4.50 -16.37 -10.41
C LYS A 259 3.94 -15.43 -11.48
N VAL A 260 4.58 -14.28 -11.72
CA VAL A 260 4.15 -13.29 -12.74
C VAL A 260 4.33 -13.89 -14.14
N GLY A 261 5.48 -14.52 -14.39
CA GLY A 261 5.72 -15.18 -15.66
C GLY A 261 4.71 -16.31 -15.98
N ALA A 262 4.30 -17.10 -14.97
CA ALA A 262 3.29 -18.12 -15.13
C ALA A 262 1.91 -17.52 -15.42
N LEU A 263 1.49 -16.50 -14.65
CA LEU A 263 0.24 -15.77 -14.86
C LEU A 263 0.13 -15.22 -16.28
N LEU A 264 1.15 -14.47 -16.73
CA LEU A 264 1.15 -13.85 -18.06
C LEU A 264 1.15 -14.89 -19.20
N ARG A 265 1.80 -16.04 -19.01
CA ARG A 265 1.81 -17.11 -20.00
C ARG A 265 0.39 -17.66 -20.26
N GLU A 266 -0.39 -17.83 -19.21
CA GLU A 266 -1.75 -18.34 -19.31
C GLU A 266 -2.78 -17.27 -19.70
N THR A 267 -2.48 -15.98 -19.44
CA THR A 267 -3.39 -14.88 -19.75
C THR A 267 -3.61 -14.75 -21.26
N GLN A 268 -4.87 -14.72 -21.69
CA GLN A 268 -5.30 -14.45 -23.05
C GLN A 268 -6.09 -13.15 -23.18
N ARG A 269 -6.71 -12.69 -22.10
CA ARG A 269 -7.50 -11.47 -22.07
C ARG A 269 -7.33 -10.74 -20.74
N ILE A 270 -7.44 -9.43 -20.76
CA ILE A 270 -7.49 -8.57 -19.57
C ILE A 270 -8.82 -7.83 -19.60
N ALA A 271 -9.66 -8.08 -18.61
CA ALA A 271 -10.89 -7.34 -18.38
C ALA A 271 -10.66 -6.31 -17.28
N HIS A 272 -11.41 -5.23 -17.30
CA HIS A 272 -11.35 -4.20 -16.27
C HIS A 272 -12.72 -3.62 -15.97
N THR A 273 -12.84 -3.01 -14.81
CA THR A 273 -13.99 -2.23 -14.35
C THR A 273 -13.45 -0.93 -13.79
N VAL A 274 -13.86 0.19 -14.37
CA VAL A 274 -13.49 1.53 -13.89
C VAL A 274 -14.32 1.84 -12.64
N THR A 275 -13.74 2.54 -11.69
CA THR A 275 -14.42 3.02 -10.48
C THR A 275 -14.16 4.50 -10.30
N HIS A 276 -15.10 5.21 -9.65
CA HIS A 276 -14.98 6.64 -9.38
C HIS A 276 -13.88 6.95 -8.34
N HIS A 277 -13.66 6.03 -7.38
CA HIS A 277 -12.72 6.26 -6.29
C HIS A 277 -11.89 4.99 -5.99
N PRO A 278 -10.62 5.12 -5.52
CA PRO A 278 -9.78 3.98 -5.15
C PRO A 278 -10.39 3.04 -4.11
N ILE A 279 -11.16 3.56 -3.15
CA ILE A 279 -11.88 2.75 -2.14
C ILE A 279 -12.89 1.82 -2.81
N THR A 280 -13.61 2.32 -3.81
CA THR A 280 -14.56 1.50 -4.59
C THR A 280 -13.86 0.38 -5.32
N ALA A 281 -12.67 0.64 -5.89
CA ALA A 281 -11.84 -0.39 -6.49
C ALA A 281 -11.39 -1.44 -5.46
N GLU A 282 -11.08 -1.02 -4.23
CA GLU A 282 -10.67 -1.92 -3.15
C GLU A 282 -11.81 -2.86 -2.73
N VAL A 283 -13.00 -2.31 -2.53
CA VAL A 283 -14.20 -3.09 -2.20
C VAL A 283 -14.56 -4.05 -3.33
N LEU A 284 -14.54 -3.58 -4.57
CA LEU A 284 -14.87 -4.42 -5.72
C LEU A 284 -13.84 -5.55 -5.94
N GLU A 285 -12.55 -5.28 -5.69
CA GLU A 285 -11.51 -6.33 -5.68
C GLU A 285 -11.85 -7.42 -4.65
N LEU A 286 -12.20 -7.05 -3.41
CA LEU A 286 -12.57 -7.99 -2.36
C LEU A 286 -13.75 -8.87 -2.79
N ARG A 287 -14.80 -8.27 -3.35
CA ARG A 287 -15.99 -9.01 -3.84
C ARG A 287 -15.63 -9.99 -4.95
N TYR A 288 -14.76 -9.58 -5.89
CA TYR A 288 -14.26 -10.49 -6.92
C TYR A 288 -13.43 -11.63 -6.34
N LEU A 289 -12.55 -11.36 -5.37
CA LEU A 289 -11.74 -12.38 -4.72
C LEU A 289 -12.60 -13.41 -3.98
N HIS A 290 -13.63 -12.95 -3.25
CA HIS A 290 -14.54 -13.81 -2.53
C HIS A 290 -15.40 -14.67 -3.45
N ARG A 291 -15.88 -14.11 -4.57
CA ARG A 291 -16.78 -14.79 -5.50
C ARG A 291 -16.05 -15.75 -6.42
N LEU A 292 -14.85 -15.37 -6.92
CA LEU A 292 -14.16 -16.11 -7.98
C LEU A 292 -13.02 -17.01 -7.46
N ASN A 293 -12.48 -16.73 -6.29
CA ASN A 293 -11.34 -17.41 -5.67
C ASN A 293 -10.20 -17.70 -6.67
N PRO A 294 -9.60 -16.67 -7.33
CA PRO A 294 -8.68 -16.86 -8.42
C PRO A 294 -7.38 -17.54 -7.97
N ARG A 295 -6.90 -18.52 -8.74
CA ARG A 295 -5.76 -19.38 -8.35
C ARG A 295 -4.41 -18.65 -8.15
N TYR A 296 -4.24 -17.47 -8.74
CA TYR A 296 -3.03 -16.67 -8.58
C TYR A 296 -3.12 -15.65 -7.44
N ASN A 297 -4.29 -15.43 -6.82
CA ASN A 297 -4.43 -14.65 -5.60
C ASN A 297 -4.16 -15.53 -4.36
N ARG A 298 -3.56 -14.93 -3.33
CA ARG A 298 -3.35 -15.58 -2.02
C ARG A 298 -3.94 -14.77 -0.87
N ALA A 299 -3.87 -13.45 -0.95
CA ALA A 299 -4.47 -12.57 0.04
C ALA A 299 -5.98 -12.52 -0.15
N ASN A 300 -6.73 -12.37 0.95
CA ASN A 300 -8.19 -12.22 0.98
C ASN A 300 -8.99 -13.36 0.31
N THR A 301 -8.39 -14.56 0.18
CA THR A 301 -9.04 -15.75 -0.40
C THR A 301 -9.38 -16.80 0.66
N THR A 302 -9.19 -16.49 1.93
CA THR A 302 -9.35 -17.46 3.04
C THR A 302 -10.44 -17.08 4.04
N TRP A 303 -11.36 -16.19 3.66
CA TRP A 303 -12.45 -15.74 4.53
C TRP A 303 -13.32 -16.87 5.07
N GLN A 304 -13.44 -18.00 4.34
CA GLN A 304 -14.15 -19.20 4.80
C GLN A 304 -13.53 -19.82 6.07
N LYS A 305 -12.25 -19.54 6.35
CA LYS A 305 -11.54 -19.98 7.55
C LYS A 305 -11.71 -19.06 8.75
N TYR A 306 -12.39 -17.92 8.56
CA TYR A 306 -12.63 -16.98 9.65
C TYR A 306 -13.51 -17.64 10.71
N CYS A 307 -13.28 -17.24 11.95
CA CYS A 307 -13.97 -17.79 13.11
C CYS A 307 -14.22 -16.69 14.14
N TYR A 308 -15.05 -17.00 15.12
CA TYR A 308 -15.42 -16.08 16.19
C TYR A 308 -15.00 -16.66 17.55
N VAL A 309 -14.63 -15.78 18.46
CA VAL A 309 -14.64 -16.09 19.88
C VAL A 309 -16.05 -15.78 20.39
N ARG A 310 -16.74 -16.77 20.94
CA ARG A 310 -18.09 -16.64 21.49
C ARG A 310 -18.08 -16.89 22.98
N LEU A 311 -18.69 -16.00 23.74
CA LEU A 311 -19.07 -16.22 25.14
C LEU A 311 -20.48 -16.85 25.17
N THR A 312 -20.62 -18.07 25.70
CA THR A 312 -21.86 -18.87 25.63
C THR A 312 -22.83 -18.46 26.74
N THR A 313 -23.52 -17.32 26.58
CA THR A 313 -24.49 -16.82 27.59
C THR A 313 -25.78 -17.62 27.66
N ASP A 314 -25.96 -18.58 26.74
CA ASP A 314 -27.02 -19.58 26.73
C ASP A 314 -26.74 -20.80 27.64
N GLU A 315 -25.51 -20.92 28.14
CA GLU A 315 -25.17 -21.93 29.16
C GLU A 315 -25.39 -21.38 30.58
N ALA A 316 -25.74 -22.23 31.56
CA ALA A 316 -25.84 -21.79 32.95
C ALA A 316 -24.50 -21.27 33.49
N TRP A 317 -23.42 -21.82 32.99
CA TRP A 317 -22.06 -21.40 33.30
C TRP A 317 -21.33 -21.04 31.99
N PRO A 318 -21.43 -19.80 31.54
CA PRO A 318 -20.84 -19.35 30.30
C PRO A 318 -19.34 -19.65 30.16
N ARG A 319 -18.86 -19.87 28.92
CA ARG A 319 -17.45 -20.10 28.63
C ARG A 319 -17.09 -19.48 27.27
N LEU A 320 -15.81 -19.35 27.00
CA LEU A 320 -15.32 -18.94 25.73
C LEU A 320 -15.14 -20.16 24.81
N VAL A 321 -15.66 -20.07 23.60
CA VAL A 321 -15.54 -21.11 22.56
C VAL A 321 -15.17 -20.48 21.22
N ILE A 322 -14.51 -21.24 20.34
CA ILE A 322 -14.29 -20.84 18.96
C ILE A 322 -15.40 -21.47 18.10
N THR A 323 -16.11 -20.63 17.36
CA THR A 323 -17.14 -21.08 16.39
C THR A 323 -16.84 -20.55 15.00
N ASN A 324 -17.22 -21.31 13.97
CA ASN A 324 -17.08 -20.86 12.59
C ASN A 324 -18.28 -20.03 12.14
N GLU A 325 -19.44 -20.23 12.76
CA GLU A 325 -20.66 -19.46 12.47
C GLU A 325 -21.11 -18.73 13.72
N PRO A 326 -21.62 -17.51 13.61
CA PRO A 326 -22.20 -16.81 14.73
C PRO A 326 -23.51 -17.51 15.15
N ALA A 327 -23.72 -17.66 16.44
CA ALA A 327 -24.97 -18.17 16.98
C ALA A 327 -25.90 -17.01 17.32
N ALA A 328 -27.22 -17.28 17.34
CA ALA A 328 -28.21 -16.28 17.71
C ALA A 328 -28.05 -15.73 19.14
N ALA A 329 -27.46 -16.53 20.05
CA ALA A 329 -27.23 -16.14 21.43
C ALA A 329 -25.73 -16.09 21.76
N GLY A 330 -25.37 -15.20 22.69
CA GLY A 330 -24.00 -15.02 23.15
C GLY A 330 -23.35 -13.73 22.64
N VAL A 331 -22.22 -13.38 23.23
CA VAL A 331 -21.40 -12.26 22.77
C VAL A 331 -20.31 -12.80 21.86
N HIS A 332 -20.15 -12.18 20.68
CA HIS A 332 -19.21 -12.61 19.66
C HIS A 332 -18.13 -11.54 19.46
N LEU A 333 -16.89 -11.97 19.36
CA LEU A 333 -15.76 -11.16 18.90
C LEU A 333 -15.24 -11.77 17.61
N GLY A 334 -15.27 -11.01 16.54
CA GLY A 334 -14.84 -11.46 15.21
C GLY A 334 -15.76 -10.97 14.07
N PRO A 335 -15.54 -11.47 12.84
CA PRO A 335 -14.71 -12.64 12.49
C PRO A 335 -13.20 -12.37 12.60
N LEU A 336 -12.46 -13.36 13.08
CA LEU A 336 -11.01 -13.36 13.22
C LEU A 336 -10.38 -14.19 12.10
N GLY A 337 -9.22 -13.77 11.59
CA GLY A 337 -8.59 -14.34 10.40
C GLY A 337 -8.09 -15.79 10.54
N SER A 338 -7.98 -16.32 11.77
CA SER A 338 -7.53 -17.70 12.00
C SER A 338 -7.96 -18.23 13.38
N ARG A 339 -8.06 -19.57 13.46
CA ARG A 339 -8.31 -20.25 14.73
C ARG A 339 -7.19 -20.01 15.76
N ALA A 340 -5.94 -19.83 15.32
CA ALA A 340 -4.82 -19.50 16.20
C ALA A 340 -5.00 -18.11 16.84
N ALA A 341 -5.43 -17.11 16.06
CA ALA A 341 -5.73 -15.77 16.58
C ALA A 341 -6.88 -15.82 17.60
N ALA A 342 -7.96 -16.57 17.31
CA ALA A 342 -9.06 -16.75 18.25
C ALA A 342 -8.63 -17.45 19.54
N GLN A 343 -7.76 -18.45 19.44
CA GLN A 343 -7.20 -19.15 20.60
C GLN A 343 -6.35 -18.21 21.46
N ALA A 344 -5.51 -17.38 20.86
CA ALA A 344 -4.70 -16.39 21.58
C ALA A 344 -5.58 -15.37 22.33
N VAL A 345 -6.69 -14.94 21.74
CA VAL A 345 -7.68 -14.07 22.40
C VAL A 345 -8.30 -14.78 23.61
N ILE A 346 -8.73 -16.04 23.48
CA ILE A 346 -9.27 -16.82 24.59
C ILE A 346 -8.25 -16.95 25.71
N GLU A 347 -6.99 -17.25 25.37
CA GLU A 347 -5.92 -17.39 26.35
C GLU A 347 -5.59 -16.07 27.05
N ALA A 348 -5.68 -14.93 26.35
CA ALA A 348 -5.55 -13.62 26.97
C ALA A 348 -6.61 -13.40 28.04
N VAL A 349 -7.89 -13.60 27.71
CA VAL A 349 -9.00 -13.46 28.66
C VAL A 349 -8.86 -14.45 29.82
N GLN A 350 -8.55 -15.71 29.55
CA GLN A 350 -8.36 -16.75 30.59
C GLN A 350 -7.12 -16.54 31.47
N THR A 351 -6.15 -15.77 31.03
CA THR A 351 -4.98 -15.38 31.81
C THR A 351 -5.33 -14.25 32.80
N ALA A 352 -6.18 -13.32 32.35
CA ALA A 352 -6.60 -12.15 33.13
C ALA A 352 -7.76 -12.45 34.11
N LEU A 353 -8.71 -13.29 33.69
CA LEU A 353 -9.95 -13.56 34.43
C LEU A 353 -10.14 -15.06 34.66
N PRO A 354 -10.62 -15.47 35.84
CA PRO A 354 -10.78 -16.88 36.23
C PRO A 354 -12.06 -17.52 35.63
N ILE A 355 -12.37 -17.23 34.36
CA ILE A 355 -13.47 -17.87 33.64
C ILE A 355 -13.16 -19.36 33.41
N ARG A 356 -14.19 -20.23 33.47
CA ARG A 356 -14.00 -21.68 33.29
C ARG A 356 -13.36 -22.02 31.93
N ARG A 357 -12.48 -23.03 31.96
CA ARG A 357 -11.68 -23.46 30.78
C ARG A 357 -12.13 -24.79 30.19
N CYS A 358 -13.04 -25.51 30.88
CA CYS A 358 -13.49 -26.83 30.41
C CYS A 358 -14.35 -26.73 29.15
N THR A 359 -14.29 -27.78 28.33
CA THR A 359 -15.01 -27.86 27.05
C THR A 359 -16.44 -28.39 27.21
N THR A 360 -16.79 -28.94 28.38
CA THR A 360 -18.11 -29.52 28.66
C THR A 360 -19.20 -28.46 28.63
N ARG A 361 -20.28 -28.69 27.91
CA ARG A 361 -21.47 -27.84 27.94
C ARG A 361 -22.20 -28.04 29.25
N ILE A 362 -22.52 -26.96 29.96
CA ILE A 362 -23.22 -26.99 31.26
C ILE A 362 -24.54 -26.25 31.08
N GLY A 363 -25.62 -27.02 30.95
CA GLY A 363 -26.98 -26.51 30.83
C GLY A 363 -27.62 -26.19 32.18
N ARG A 364 -28.83 -25.62 32.14
CA ARG A 364 -29.59 -25.21 33.36
C ARG A 364 -29.90 -26.37 34.30
N ASN A 365 -30.00 -27.60 33.79
CA ASN A 365 -30.31 -28.80 34.60
C ASN A 365 -29.06 -29.53 35.14
N PHE A 366 -27.87 -28.89 35.00
CA PHE A 366 -26.63 -29.48 35.49
C PHE A 366 -26.70 -29.67 37.00
N ARG A 367 -26.28 -30.82 37.47
CA ARG A 367 -26.09 -31.13 38.91
C ARG A 367 -24.62 -31.47 39.12
N PRO A 368 -23.95 -30.86 40.08
CA PRO A 368 -22.60 -31.24 40.45
C PRO A 368 -22.56 -32.71 40.86
N THR A 369 -21.49 -33.42 40.52
CA THR A 369 -21.28 -34.79 40.96
C THR A 369 -20.75 -34.77 42.38
N PRO A 370 -21.45 -35.34 43.37
CA PRO A 370 -20.94 -35.37 44.74
C PRO A 370 -19.58 -36.06 44.79
N GLY A 371 -18.59 -35.42 45.46
CA GLY A 371 -17.23 -35.94 45.57
C GLY A 371 -16.36 -35.84 44.34
N ALA A 372 -16.84 -35.15 43.25
CA ALA A 372 -16.02 -34.91 42.07
C ALA A 372 -14.80 -34.08 42.44
N SER A 373 -13.62 -34.50 41.98
CA SER A 373 -12.40 -33.70 42.12
C SER A 373 -12.47 -32.47 41.19
N PRO A 374 -12.06 -31.29 41.64
CA PRO A 374 -11.98 -30.11 40.80
C PRO A 374 -11.03 -30.36 39.62
N CYS A 375 -11.33 -29.76 38.45
CA CYS A 375 -10.46 -29.85 37.30
C CYS A 375 -9.12 -29.16 37.60
N ARG A 376 -8.05 -29.51 36.87
CA ARG A 376 -6.70 -28.98 37.07
C ARG A 376 -6.63 -27.44 37.11
N ALA A 377 -7.44 -26.76 36.30
CA ALA A 377 -7.48 -25.30 36.31
C ALA A 377 -8.13 -24.72 37.59
N ALA A 378 -9.13 -25.40 38.15
CA ALA A 378 -9.74 -25.02 39.42
C ALA A 378 -8.81 -25.34 40.61
N GLN A 379 -8.11 -26.49 40.58
CA GLN A 379 -7.11 -26.84 41.61
C GLN A 379 -5.99 -25.80 41.69
N LEU A 380 -5.58 -25.23 40.52
CA LEU A 380 -4.56 -24.18 40.45
C LEU A 380 -5.11 -22.78 40.77
N GLY A 381 -6.40 -22.63 41.04
CA GLY A 381 -7.03 -21.34 41.32
C GLY A 381 -7.14 -20.39 40.12
N VAL A 382 -6.85 -20.89 38.87
CA VAL A 382 -6.84 -20.08 37.66
C VAL A 382 -8.17 -20.13 36.90
N ALA A 383 -9.16 -20.85 37.38
CA ALA A 383 -10.50 -20.89 36.81
C ALA A 383 -11.53 -21.27 37.89
N MET A 384 -12.68 -20.62 37.86
CA MET A 384 -13.82 -21.01 38.68
C MET A 384 -14.60 -22.10 37.94
N CYS A 385 -14.86 -23.23 38.60
CA CYS A 385 -15.50 -24.40 38.01
C CYS A 385 -16.68 -24.90 38.83
N PRO A 386 -17.87 -25.11 38.25
CA PRO A 386 -19.06 -25.55 38.99
C PRO A 386 -19.10 -27.06 39.26
N CYS A 387 -18.13 -27.85 38.80
CA CYS A 387 -18.18 -29.30 38.81
C CYS A 387 -18.27 -29.91 40.21
N THR A 388 -17.69 -29.27 41.20
CA THR A 388 -17.72 -29.74 42.63
C THR A 388 -18.92 -29.22 43.39
N GLY A 389 -19.70 -28.29 42.84
CA GLY A 389 -20.81 -27.64 43.55
C GLY A 389 -20.42 -26.55 44.54
N GLU A 390 -19.11 -26.26 44.67
CA GLU A 390 -18.58 -25.24 45.60
C GLU A 390 -18.53 -23.84 44.99
N ALA A 391 -18.65 -23.71 43.66
CA ALA A 391 -18.56 -22.43 42.99
C ALA A 391 -19.82 -21.57 43.24
N ASP A 392 -19.64 -20.34 43.70
CA ASP A 392 -20.71 -19.35 43.82
C ASP A 392 -21.15 -18.86 42.41
N GLU A 393 -22.40 -19.13 42.07
CA GLU A 393 -22.97 -18.76 40.77
C GLU A 393 -22.99 -17.22 40.57
N ALA A 394 -23.33 -16.46 41.62
CA ALA A 394 -23.35 -14.99 41.55
C ALA A 394 -21.94 -14.41 41.33
N ALA A 395 -20.93 -14.98 41.99
CA ALA A 395 -19.53 -14.60 41.77
C ALA A 395 -19.08 -14.93 40.34
N TYR A 396 -19.52 -16.08 39.82
CA TYR A 396 -19.20 -16.45 38.43
C TYR A 396 -19.81 -15.49 37.42
N TRP A 397 -21.08 -15.11 37.58
CA TRP A 397 -21.74 -14.17 36.69
C TRP A 397 -21.09 -12.77 36.72
N ARG A 398 -20.46 -12.37 37.86
CA ARG A 398 -19.62 -11.15 37.88
C ARG A 398 -18.41 -11.27 36.99
N ILE A 399 -17.75 -12.43 36.91
CA ILE A 399 -16.65 -12.69 35.98
C ILE A 399 -17.16 -12.66 34.55
N VAL A 400 -18.33 -13.26 34.29
CA VAL A 400 -18.96 -13.24 32.95
C VAL A 400 -19.25 -11.81 32.51
N ALA A 401 -19.78 -10.96 33.39
CA ALA A 401 -20.02 -9.55 33.12
C ALA A 401 -18.72 -8.79 32.80
N GLN A 402 -17.63 -9.08 33.53
CA GLN A 402 -16.31 -8.51 33.22
C GLN A 402 -15.80 -8.94 31.84
N VAL A 403 -15.98 -10.22 31.47
CA VAL A 403 -15.61 -10.70 30.12
C VAL A 403 -16.43 -10.01 29.04
N MET A 404 -17.76 -9.85 29.25
CA MET A 404 -18.61 -9.12 28.30
C MET A 404 -18.14 -7.69 28.11
N ALA A 405 -17.87 -6.98 29.21
CA ALA A 405 -17.35 -5.62 29.14
C ALA A 405 -15.98 -5.54 28.45
N ALA A 406 -15.08 -6.49 28.74
CA ALA A 406 -13.75 -6.54 28.12
C ALA A 406 -13.81 -6.76 26.60
N LEU A 407 -14.76 -7.57 26.12
CA LEU A 407 -14.93 -7.85 24.70
C LEU A 407 -15.59 -6.68 23.93
N SER A 408 -16.15 -5.68 24.62
CA SER A 408 -16.88 -4.57 24.01
C SER A 408 -16.34 -3.20 24.44
N THR A 409 -16.65 -2.76 25.65
CA THR A 409 -16.44 -1.37 26.10
C THR A 409 -15.16 -1.14 26.87
N SER A 410 -14.68 -2.11 27.65
CA SER A 410 -13.63 -1.95 28.67
C SER A 410 -12.50 -2.99 28.53
N PRO A 411 -11.73 -2.97 27.43
CA PRO A 411 -10.66 -3.95 27.18
C PRO A 411 -9.54 -3.91 28.24
N GLU A 412 -9.39 -2.81 28.98
CA GLU A 412 -8.45 -2.66 30.09
C GLU A 412 -8.67 -3.70 31.18
N ILE A 413 -9.87 -4.26 31.37
CA ILE A 413 -10.17 -5.35 32.30
C ILE A 413 -9.29 -6.58 32.02
N VAL A 414 -8.94 -6.82 30.75
CA VAL A 414 -8.06 -7.92 30.34
C VAL A 414 -6.63 -7.41 30.16
N LEU A 415 -6.44 -6.24 29.57
CA LEU A 415 -5.11 -5.74 29.25
C LEU A 415 -4.30 -5.35 30.50
N ALA A 416 -4.90 -4.71 31.49
CA ALA A 416 -4.18 -4.27 32.69
C ALA A 416 -3.57 -5.44 33.51
N PRO A 417 -4.29 -6.56 33.79
CA PRO A 417 -3.67 -7.72 34.43
C PRO A 417 -2.57 -8.38 33.61
N LEU A 418 -2.71 -8.42 32.27
CA LEU A 418 -1.68 -8.96 31.39
C LEU A 418 -0.42 -8.07 31.39
N TRP A 419 -0.60 -6.77 31.43
CA TRP A 419 0.49 -5.82 31.58
C TRP A 419 1.26 -6.02 32.86
N GLN A 420 0.58 -6.05 34.03
CA GLN A 420 1.18 -6.30 35.32
C GLN A 420 1.92 -7.65 35.35
N ARG A 421 1.36 -8.68 34.71
CA ARG A 421 2.00 -9.99 34.62
C ARG A 421 3.28 -9.92 33.78
N LEU A 422 3.24 -9.19 32.67
CA LEU A 422 4.38 -9.00 31.77
C LEU A 422 5.54 -8.31 32.48
N GLU A 423 5.27 -7.26 33.26
CA GLU A 423 6.28 -6.57 34.08
C GLU A 423 6.92 -7.51 35.10
N LYS A 424 6.11 -8.28 35.83
CA LYS A 424 6.62 -9.27 36.79
C LYS A 424 7.50 -10.34 36.15
N LEU A 425 7.13 -10.81 34.96
CA LEU A 425 7.91 -11.79 34.19
C LEU A 425 9.22 -11.19 33.67
N ALA A 426 9.20 -9.94 33.22
CA ALA A 426 10.38 -9.22 32.77
C ALA A 426 11.39 -9.00 33.90
N VAL A 427 10.93 -8.55 35.06
CA VAL A 427 11.77 -8.40 36.28
C VAL A 427 12.35 -9.76 36.72
N ALA A 428 11.57 -10.85 36.61
CA ALA A 428 12.03 -12.20 36.94
C ALA A 428 12.90 -12.83 35.81
N GLN A 429 13.23 -12.08 34.75
CA GLN A 429 14.02 -12.52 33.60
C GLN A 429 13.42 -13.71 32.83
N ARG A 430 12.11 -13.93 32.95
CA ARG A 430 11.36 -15.00 32.26
C ARG A 430 10.90 -14.53 30.89
N TYR A 431 11.84 -14.22 30.00
CA TYR A 431 11.59 -13.51 28.74
C TYR A 431 10.68 -14.27 27.77
N GLU A 432 10.73 -15.60 27.70
CA GLU A 432 9.85 -16.40 26.84
C GLU A 432 8.37 -16.28 27.28
N GLU A 433 8.13 -16.35 28.58
CA GLU A 433 6.75 -16.21 29.12
C GLU A 433 6.26 -14.77 29.01
N ALA A 434 7.15 -13.78 29.16
CA ALA A 434 6.84 -12.38 28.93
C ALA A 434 6.45 -12.17 27.45
N ALA A 435 7.20 -12.74 26.51
CA ALA A 435 6.88 -12.68 25.07
C ALA A 435 5.50 -13.31 24.76
N LEU A 436 5.22 -14.50 25.29
CA LEU A 436 3.90 -15.14 25.14
C LEU A 436 2.77 -14.29 25.74
N THR A 437 3.00 -13.65 26.88
CA THR A 437 2.00 -12.79 27.53
C THR A 437 1.74 -11.55 26.69
N ARG A 438 2.79 -10.92 26.15
CA ARG A 438 2.69 -9.80 25.23
C ARG A 438 1.92 -10.17 23.95
N ASP A 439 2.25 -11.31 23.34
CA ASP A 439 1.63 -11.75 22.09
C ASP A 439 0.13 -12.03 22.28
N ARG A 440 -0.27 -12.58 23.43
CA ARG A 440 -1.68 -12.76 23.83
C ARG A 440 -2.39 -11.41 24.02
N ALA A 441 -1.75 -10.47 24.71
CA ALA A 441 -2.32 -9.15 24.95
C ALA A 441 -2.51 -8.39 23.63
N ASN A 442 -1.52 -8.43 22.74
CA ASN A 442 -1.62 -7.81 21.41
C ASN A 442 -2.69 -8.49 20.53
N ALA A 443 -2.81 -9.82 20.57
CA ALA A 443 -3.87 -10.53 19.87
C ALA A 443 -5.26 -10.09 20.33
N PHE A 444 -5.46 -9.91 21.64
CA PHE A 444 -6.70 -9.42 22.22
C PHE A 444 -6.96 -7.94 21.82
N ALA A 445 -5.98 -7.05 22.00
CA ALA A 445 -6.08 -5.64 21.65
C ALA A 445 -6.43 -5.44 20.17
N ASN A 446 -5.72 -6.14 19.28
CA ASN A 446 -5.99 -6.10 17.82
C ASN A 446 -7.39 -6.60 17.46
N ALA A 447 -7.85 -7.67 18.13
CA ALA A 447 -9.19 -8.21 17.91
C ALA A 447 -10.30 -7.23 18.32
N VAL A 448 -10.15 -6.59 19.49
CA VAL A 448 -11.12 -5.59 19.98
C VAL A 448 -11.07 -4.32 19.14
N THR A 449 -9.88 -3.83 18.77
CA THR A 449 -9.75 -2.68 17.85
C THR A 449 -10.45 -2.93 16.52
N ARG A 450 -10.19 -4.11 15.92
CA ARG A 450 -10.86 -4.52 14.69
C ARG A 450 -12.37 -4.55 14.83
N GLN A 451 -12.88 -5.13 15.93
CA GLN A 451 -14.30 -5.21 16.23
C GLN A 451 -14.92 -3.82 16.35
N ARG A 452 -14.30 -2.93 17.14
CA ARG A 452 -14.78 -1.56 17.34
C ARG A 452 -14.90 -0.78 16.02
N LEU A 453 -13.87 -0.86 15.16
CA LEU A 453 -13.90 -0.22 13.85
C LEU A 453 -15.09 -0.68 13.00
N MET A 454 -15.33 -1.99 12.95
CA MET A 454 -16.44 -2.56 12.19
C MET A 454 -17.80 -2.19 12.82
N ASP A 455 -17.93 -2.30 14.14
CA ASP A 455 -19.19 -2.03 14.85
C ASP A 455 -19.59 -0.55 14.78
N GLN A 456 -18.64 0.37 14.86
CA GLN A 456 -18.91 1.80 14.73
C GLN A 456 -19.46 2.15 13.34
N LEU A 457 -18.84 1.62 12.27
CA LEU A 457 -19.34 1.86 10.92
C LEU A 457 -20.74 1.25 10.72
N ARG A 458 -21.00 0.09 11.32
CA ARG A 458 -22.32 -0.58 11.26
C ARG A 458 -23.37 0.13 12.09
N ALA A 459 -23.00 0.65 13.27
CA ALA A 459 -23.88 1.41 14.14
C ALA A 459 -24.35 2.73 13.51
N ALA A 460 -23.58 3.27 12.56
CA ALA A 460 -23.97 4.43 11.78
C ALA A 460 -25.15 4.17 10.83
N GLY A 461 -25.50 2.89 10.58
CA GLY A 461 -26.66 2.54 9.76
C GLY A 461 -26.45 2.76 8.27
N ASP A 462 -27.39 3.45 7.62
CA ASP A 462 -27.24 3.94 6.26
C ASP A 462 -26.51 5.29 6.30
N VAL A 463 -25.38 5.38 5.56
CA VAL A 463 -24.46 6.51 5.62
C VAL A 463 -24.14 7.00 4.22
N GLU A 464 -24.15 8.32 4.03
CA GLU A 464 -23.61 8.98 2.86
C GLU A 464 -22.41 9.83 3.27
N VAL A 465 -21.25 9.48 2.71
CA VAL A 465 -19.99 10.18 2.98
C VAL A 465 -19.38 10.66 1.68
N ARG A 466 -19.07 11.95 1.61
CA ARG A 466 -18.34 12.55 0.49
C ARG A 466 -16.84 12.47 0.76
N LEU A 467 -16.11 11.87 -0.19
CA LEU A 467 -14.66 11.86 -0.27
C LEU A 467 -14.23 12.51 -1.58
N HIS A 468 -13.65 13.70 -1.52
CA HIS A 468 -13.37 14.54 -2.69
C HIS A 468 -14.68 14.78 -3.49
N ASP A 469 -14.72 14.35 -4.75
CA ASP A 469 -15.88 14.53 -5.65
C ASP A 469 -16.81 13.31 -5.67
N THR A 470 -16.47 12.23 -4.92
CA THR A 470 -17.24 10.98 -4.89
C THR A 470 -18.05 10.87 -3.61
N ILE A 471 -19.33 10.51 -3.74
CA ILE A 471 -20.23 10.16 -2.64
C ILE A 471 -20.29 8.64 -2.52
N LEU A 472 -19.96 8.13 -1.34
CA LEU A 472 -20.07 6.73 -0.97
C LEU A 472 -21.41 6.51 -0.25
N HIS A 473 -22.19 5.54 -0.73
CA HIS A 473 -23.43 5.08 -0.09
C HIS A 473 -23.13 3.77 0.63
N VAL A 474 -23.13 3.80 1.96
CA VAL A 474 -22.79 2.65 2.82
C VAL A 474 -24.03 2.26 3.60
N ARG A 475 -24.33 0.96 3.64
CA ARG A 475 -25.43 0.38 4.43
C ARG A 475 -24.91 -0.68 5.38
N HIS A 476 -25.13 -0.49 6.68
CA HIS A 476 -24.65 -1.40 7.73
C HIS A 476 -23.17 -1.81 7.59
N GLY A 477 -22.34 -0.86 7.12
CA GLY A 477 -20.90 -1.04 6.95
C GLY A 477 -20.45 -1.60 5.60
N VAL A 478 -21.33 -1.97 4.67
CA VAL A 478 -20.99 -2.40 3.32
C VAL A 478 -21.31 -1.32 2.28
N LEU A 479 -20.52 -1.23 1.23
CA LEU A 479 -20.68 -0.24 0.17
C LEU A 479 -21.81 -0.66 -0.79
N VAL A 480 -22.87 0.12 -0.86
CA VAL A 480 -23.99 -0.13 -1.77
C VAL A 480 -23.69 0.49 -3.14
N ASP A 481 -23.19 1.71 -3.14
CA ASP A 481 -22.86 2.44 -4.37
C ASP A 481 -21.80 3.53 -4.11
N ALA A 482 -21.21 4.03 -5.21
CA ALA A 482 -20.33 5.19 -5.21
C ALA A 482 -20.53 5.95 -6.51
N CYS A 483 -20.90 7.22 -6.43
CA CYS A 483 -21.15 8.07 -7.59
C CYS A 483 -20.50 9.45 -7.40
N ASP A 484 -20.28 10.17 -8.51
CA ASP A 484 -19.81 11.54 -8.46
C ASP A 484 -20.94 12.48 -8.03
N GLU A 485 -20.60 13.63 -7.45
CA GLU A 485 -21.57 14.61 -6.99
C GLU A 485 -22.52 15.03 -8.15
N GLY A 486 -23.81 14.88 -7.94
CA GLY A 486 -24.84 15.17 -8.95
C GLY A 486 -25.19 14.01 -9.89
N GLN A 487 -24.57 12.86 -9.77
CA GLN A 487 -24.96 11.65 -10.47
C GLN A 487 -25.93 10.80 -9.64
N LEU A 488 -26.80 10.06 -10.32
CA LEU A 488 -27.67 9.11 -9.64
C LEU A 488 -26.92 7.81 -9.35
N PRO A 489 -27.15 7.17 -8.17
CA PRO A 489 -26.62 5.86 -7.85
C PRO A 489 -27.02 4.81 -8.90
N THR A 490 -26.04 4.10 -9.45
CA THR A 490 -26.27 3.04 -10.46
C THR A 490 -25.98 1.64 -9.92
N GLY A 491 -25.46 1.54 -8.71
CA GLY A 491 -24.99 0.32 -8.09
C GLY A 491 -23.61 -0.14 -8.59
N LEU A 492 -22.97 -0.99 -7.81
CA LEU A 492 -21.69 -1.59 -8.19
C LEU A 492 -21.89 -2.85 -9.05
N GLU A 493 -20.93 -3.18 -9.91
CA GLU A 493 -20.96 -4.37 -10.80
C GLU A 493 -21.23 -5.68 -10.04
N LEU A 494 -20.74 -5.79 -8.80
CA LEU A 494 -21.06 -6.89 -7.91
C LEU A 494 -21.88 -6.40 -6.72
N PRO A 495 -22.96 -7.11 -6.35
CA PRO A 495 -23.78 -6.73 -5.21
C PRO A 495 -23.00 -6.77 -3.90
N ALA A 496 -23.41 -5.94 -2.93
CA ALA A 496 -22.90 -5.99 -1.58
C ALA A 496 -23.21 -7.36 -0.93
N PRO A 497 -22.31 -7.85 -0.04
CA PRO A 497 -22.65 -8.97 0.83
C PRO A 497 -23.80 -8.59 1.78
N ASP A 498 -24.51 -9.60 2.28
CA ASP A 498 -25.54 -9.38 3.29
C ASP A 498 -24.87 -8.98 4.62
N ALA A 499 -25.18 -7.79 5.11
CA ALA A 499 -24.68 -7.29 6.39
C ALA A 499 -25.87 -6.90 7.27
N PRO A 500 -26.19 -7.69 8.29
CA PRO A 500 -27.28 -7.38 9.20
C PRO A 500 -26.96 -6.10 10.00
N PRO A 501 -27.99 -5.35 10.42
CA PRO A 501 -27.79 -4.17 11.25
C PRO A 501 -27.11 -4.52 12.58
N TYR A 502 -26.32 -3.58 13.11
CA TYR A 502 -25.77 -3.67 14.45
C TYR A 502 -26.92 -3.72 15.49
N PRO A 503 -26.86 -4.55 16.56
CA PRO A 503 -25.69 -5.28 17.05
C PRO A 503 -25.60 -6.76 16.60
N ALA A 504 -26.35 -7.22 15.61
CA ALA A 504 -26.23 -8.60 15.16
C ALA A 504 -24.79 -8.95 14.76
N PRO A 505 -24.30 -10.18 14.94
CA PRO A 505 -22.96 -10.57 14.54
C PRO A 505 -22.73 -10.37 13.04
N LEU A 506 -21.55 -9.86 12.66
CA LEU A 506 -21.19 -9.66 11.25
C LEU A 506 -20.85 -11.01 10.59
N PRO A 507 -21.43 -11.35 9.42
CA PRO A 507 -21.06 -12.52 8.63
C PRO A 507 -19.59 -12.49 8.17
N ARG A 508 -19.00 -13.67 7.96
CA ARG A 508 -17.57 -13.80 7.58
C ARG A 508 -17.25 -13.15 6.24
N ASP A 509 -18.13 -13.28 5.27
CA ASP A 509 -17.97 -12.75 3.91
C ASP A 509 -18.08 -11.22 3.82
N ALA A 510 -18.77 -10.58 4.75
CA ALA A 510 -18.86 -9.13 4.84
C ALA A 510 -17.68 -8.47 5.58
N ALA A 511 -16.95 -9.22 6.40
CA ALA A 511 -15.99 -8.68 7.36
C ALA A 511 -14.83 -7.92 6.72
N ASP A 512 -14.28 -8.43 5.62
CA ASP A 512 -13.15 -7.79 4.95
C ASP A 512 -13.56 -6.47 4.30
N GLU A 513 -14.78 -6.40 3.75
CA GLU A 513 -15.32 -5.18 3.17
C GLU A 513 -15.61 -4.13 4.24
N VAL A 514 -16.31 -4.50 5.31
CA VAL A 514 -16.61 -3.57 6.42
C VAL A 514 -15.33 -3.03 7.03
N LEU A 515 -14.33 -3.88 7.26
CA LEU A 515 -13.04 -3.44 7.79
C LEU A 515 -12.27 -2.56 6.83
N CYS A 516 -12.31 -2.86 5.53
CA CYS A 516 -11.69 -2.05 4.49
C CYS A 516 -12.26 -0.64 4.48
N LEU A 517 -13.59 -0.52 4.46
CA LEU A 517 -14.30 0.77 4.49
C LEU A 517 -14.03 1.53 5.79
N ALA A 518 -14.14 0.86 6.94
CA ALA A 518 -13.91 1.49 8.24
C ALA A 518 -12.50 2.10 8.34
N ARG A 519 -11.47 1.37 7.92
CA ARG A 519 -10.08 1.87 7.87
C ARG A 519 -9.87 2.99 6.86
N ALA A 520 -10.50 2.89 5.70
CA ALA A 520 -10.40 3.92 4.68
C ALA A 520 -11.02 5.23 5.15
N LEU A 521 -12.20 5.17 5.78
CA LEU A 521 -12.89 6.32 6.34
C LEU A 521 -12.15 6.91 7.55
N GLU A 522 -11.57 6.07 8.42
CA GLU A 522 -10.73 6.53 9.53
C GLU A 522 -9.49 7.28 9.02
N LYS A 523 -8.80 6.75 8.01
CA LYS A 523 -7.64 7.40 7.38
C LYS A 523 -8.01 8.70 6.68
N ALA A 524 -9.20 8.76 6.10
CA ALA A 524 -9.71 9.92 5.38
C ALA A 524 -10.48 10.91 6.29
N SER A 525 -10.52 10.72 7.60
CA SER A 525 -11.36 11.47 8.55
C SER A 525 -11.24 12.99 8.43
N PHE A 526 -10.06 13.52 8.08
CA PHE A 526 -9.86 14.96 7.87
C PHE A 526 -10.39 15.48 6.52
N HIS A 527 -10.68 14.60 5.56
CA HIS A 527 -11.15 14.96 4.21
C HIS A 527 -12.53 14.38 3.91
N ALA A 528 -13.03 13.50 4.79
CA ALA A 528 -14.35 12.91 4.68
C ALA A 528 -15.41 13.88 5.23
N ARG A 529 -16.46 14.15 4.44
CA ARG A 529 -17.62 14.93 4.88
C ARG A 529 -18.82 14.02 4.98
N LEU A 530 -19.34 13.84 6.19
CA LEU A 530 -20.62 13.17 6.41
C LEU A 530 -21.75 14.03 5.83
N LEU A 531 -22.56 13.44 4.96
CA LEU A 531 -23.74 14.07 4.39
C LEU A 531 -25.00 13.64 5.13
N SER A 532 -25.15 12.34 5.38
CA SER A 532 -26.27 11.78 6.14
C SER A 532 -25.88 10.51 6.88
N CYS A 533 -26.55 10.19 7.98
CA CYS A 533 -26.52 8.87 8.63
C CYS A 533 -27.84 8.63 9.36
N THR A 534 -28.26 7.36 9.45
CA THR A 534 -29.48 6.96 10.14
C THR A 534 -29.26 6.52 11.58
N GLY A 535 -28.00 6.24 11.95
CA GLY A 535 -27.59 5.81 13.29
C GLY A 535 -26.57 6.75 13.93
N GLU A 536 -25.68 6.19 14.75
CA GLU A 536 -24.65 6.95 15.45
C GLU A 536 -23.32 6.98 14.68
N TRP A 537 -22.89 8.17 14.29
CA TRP A 537 -21.60 8.37 13.64
C TRP A 537 -20.52 8.75 14.66
N ALA A 538 -19.57 7.86 14.89
CA ALA A 538 -18.43 8.10 15.76
C ALA A 538 -17.11 7.78 15.03
N GLN A 539 -16.39 8.82 14.63
CA GLN A 539 -15.08 8.70 13.97
C GLN A 539 -14.13 9.80 14.48
N PRO A 540 -12.85 9.50 14.72
CA PRO A 540 -12.18 8.20 14.64
C PRO A 540 -12.58 7.27 15.79
N ALA A 541 -12.29 5.96 15.62
CA ALA A 541 -12.52 4.96 16.66
C ALA A 541 -11.62 5.21 17.88
N ALA A 542 -12.17 4.97 19.09
CA ALA A 542 -11.36 5.04 20.31
C ALA A 542 -10.23 3.99 20.28
N PRO A 543 -8.96 4.40 20.41
CA PRO A 543 -7.83 3.48 20.34
C PRO A 543 -7.85 2.47 21.48
N VAL A 544 -7.39 1.26 21.21
CA VAL A 544 -7.10 0.24 22.22
C VAL A 544 -5.58 0.19 22.37
N PRO A 545 -5.03 0.32 23.59
CA PRO A 545 -3.59 0.30 23.80
C PRO A 545 -2.95 -1.02 23.35
N GLU A 546 -1.88 -0.92 22.55
CA GLU A 546 -1.03 -2.06 22.19
C GLU A 546 0.24 -2.09 23.05
N ILE A 547 0.70 -3.29 23.39
CA ILE A 547 1.95 -3.48 24.13
C ILE A 547 3.12 -3.51 23.14
N THR A 548 3.88 -2.45 23.07
CA THR A 548 5.07 -2.37 22.22
C THR A 548 6.32 -2.83 22.97
N ARG A 549 7.40 -3.11 22.21
CA ARG A 549 8.70 -3.47 22.79
C ARG A 549 9.33 -2.33 23.62
N LEU A 550 8.98 -1.09 23.30
CA LEU A 550 9.47 0.12 23.98
C LEU A 550 8.87 0.27 25.39
N ASP A 551 7.65 -0.24 25.59
CA ASP A 551 6.95 -0.16 26.88
C ASP A 551 7.55 -1.09 27.95
N ILE A 552 8.44 -2.04 27.55
CA ILE A 552 9.11 -3.00 28.44
C ILE A 552 10.50 -2.49 28.88
N LEU A 553 11.11 -1.60 28.10
CA LEU A 553 12.48 -1.12 28.36
C LEU A 553 12.68 -0.40 29.69
N PRO A 554 11.74 0.42 30.21
CA PRO A 554 11.88 1.05 31.52
C PRO A 554 11.91 0.06 32.69
N ALA A 555 11.18 -1.06 32.57
CA ALA A 555 11.14 -2.12 33.59
C ALA A 555 12.40 -3.01 33.61
N LEU A 556 13.22 -2.96 32.55
CA LEU A 556 14.48 -3.67 32.46
C LEU A 556 15.67 -2.81 32.92
N ALA A 557 15.49 -1.49 33.03
CA ALA A 557 16.51 -0.54 33.46
C ALA A 557 16.45 -0.19 34.95
N ALA A 558 15.42 -0.62 35.67
CA ALA A 558 15.24 -0.52 37.12
C ALA A 558 15.57 -1.85 37.78
#